data_46788da22f2c8da1f32e8ddf3ff37e9f
#
_entry.id   46788da22f2c8da1f32e8ddf3ff37e9f
#
_cell.length_a   1.000
_cell.length_b   1.000
_cell.length_c   1.000
_cell.angle_alpha   90.00
_cell.angle_beta   90.00
_cell.angle_gamma   90.00
#
_symmetry.space_group_name_H-M   'P 1'
#
loop_
_entity.id
_entity.type
_entity.pdbx_description
1 polymer ?
#
loop_
_entity_poly.entity_id
_entity_poly.type
_entity_poly.pdbx_seq_one_letter_code
_entity_poly.pdbx_strand_id
1 'polypeptide(L)'
;MKKFASILLSMLMATGAIAAASAETYTGTAQGIGEVSVTLTVEDGKITAAEVVGENETKGIGYEPCADGTYADAIVAAQGVDFDSISGATVTSNAVKDATKKAMAAAGLIEAEDTTVADAECDVVIVGAGGAGMTAALQAVDSGVNSVI
;
A
#
# COMPACT_ATOMS: atom_id res chain seq x y z
N MET A 1 10.58 74.27 -11.40
CA MET A 1 10.20 72.93 -11.86
C MET A 1 10.81 71.91 -10.92
N LYS A 2 9.99 71.38 -10.06
CA LYS A 2 10.37 70.51 -8.93
C LYS A 2 10.39 69.07 -9.39
N LYS A 3 11.55 68.40 -9.35
CA LYS A 3 11.61 66.95 -9.58
C LYS A 3 11.83 66.26 -8.26
N PHE A 4 10.74 65.63 -7.76
CA PHE A 4 10.80 64.76 -6.60
C PHE A 4 11.43 63.42 -7.05
N ALA A 5 12.59 63.08 -6.50
CA ALA A 5 13.17 61.76 -6.59
C ALA A 5 12.54 60.90 -5.49
N SER A 6 11.66 60.00 -5.83
CA SER A 6 11.11 59.00 -4.95
C SER A 6 12.09 57.83 -4.85
N ILE A 7 12.76 57.69 -3.70
CA ILE A 7 13.57 56.54 -3.39
C ILE A 7 12.61 55.46 -2.89
N LEU A 8 12.32 54.50 -3.75
CA LEU A 8 11.56 53.32 -3.41
C LEU A 8 12.51 52.34 -2.68
N LEU A 9 12.44 52.34 -1.36
CA LEU A 9 13.11 51.34 -0.54
C LEU A 9 12.37 50.01 -0.71
N SER A 10 12.82 49.15 -1.63
CA SER A 10 12.34 47.80 -1.75
C SER A 10 12.81 46.97 -0.57
N MET A 11 11.98 46.89 0.46
CA MET A 11 12.14 45.94 1.55
C MET A 11 11.85 44.54 1.00
N LEU A 12 12.92 43.81 0.68
CA LEU A 12 12.86 42.40 0.34
C LEU A 12 12.46 41.64 1.59
N MET A 13 11.16 41.46 1.78
CA MET A 13 10.66 40.46 2.71
C MET A 13 10.95 39.08 2.10
N ALA A 14 11.99 38.42 2.62
CA ALA A 14 12.15 37.00 2.46
C ALA A 14 11.00 36.34 3.25
N THR A 15 9.85 36.19 2.59
CA THR A 15 8.83 35.27 3.04
C THR A 15 9.42 33.88 2.86
N GLY A 16 10.03 33.35 3.94
CA GLY A 16 10.23 31.94 4.04
C GLY A 16 8.86 31.28 3.87
N ALA A 17 8.61 30.69 2.73
CA ALA A 17 7.50 29.78 2.56
C ALA A 17 7.77 28.63 3.53
N ILE A 18 7.12 28.68 4.69
CA ILE A 18 6.89 27.48 5.48
C ILE A 18 5.99 26.66 4.55
N ALA A 19 6.58 25.68 3.87
CA ALA A 19 5.80 24.63 3.23
C ALA A 19 5.02 23.99 4.38
N ALA A 20 3.75 24.37 4.53
CA ALA A 20 2.85 23.60 5.37
C ALA A 20 2.85 22.21 4.76
N ALA A 21 3.32 21.22 5.51
CA ALA A 21 3.19 19.84 5.13
C ALA A 21 1.71 19.61 4.87
N SER A 22 1.37 19.37 3.61
CA SER A 22 0.00 19.11 3.20
C SER A 22 -0.26 17.65 3.51
N ALA A 23 -1.19 17.37 4.41
CA ALA A 23 -1.66 16.03 4.63
C ALA A 23 -2.35 15.54 3.34
N GLU A 24 -1.82 14.51 2.72
CA GLU A 24 -2.39 13.91 1.53
C GLU A 24 -2.97 12.54 1.88
N THR A 25 -4.07 12.18 1.24
CA THR A 25 -4.74 10.89 1.49
C THR A 25 -4.64 9.98 0.28
N TYR A 26 -4.36 8.72 0.54
CA TYR A 26 -4.21 7.69 -0.48
C TYR A 26 -5.00 6.45 -0.09
N THR A 27 -5.78 5.90 -1.02
CA THR A 27 -6.65 4.76 -0.76
C THR A 27 -6.22 3.57 -1.60
N GLY A 28 -6.17 2.41 -0.96
CA GLY A 28 -6.00 1.12 -1.62
C GLY A 28 -7.12 0.16 -1.24
N THR A 29 -7.45 -0.76 -2.12
CA THR A 29 -8.48 -1.79 -1.88
C THR A 29 -7.94 -3.19 -2.16
N ALA A 30 -8.42 -4.16 -1.39
CA ALA A 30 -8.12 -5.57 -1.61
C ALA A 30 -9.32 -6.45 -1.27
N GLN A 31 -9.28 -7.68 -1.72
CA GLN A 31 -10.34 -8.65 -1.48
C GLN A 31 -10.02 -9.50 -0.26
N GLY A 32 -10.85 -9.38 0.79
CA GLY A 32 -10.91 -10.29 1.90
C GLY A 32 -12.08 -11.26 1.76
N ILE A 33 -12.88 -11.43 2.81
CA ILE A 33 -14.22 -12.06 2.68
C ILE A 33 -15.12 -11.13 1.88
N GLY A 34 -15.09 -9.83 2.20
CA GLY A 34 -15.60 -8.75 1.36
C GLY A 34 -14.48 -7.87 0.83
N GLU A 35 -14.84 -6.74 0.21
CA GLU A 35 -13.85 -5.72 -0.14
C GLU A 35 -13.39 -4.99 1.13
N VAL A 36 -12.09 -4.87 1.29
CA VAL A 36 -11.44 -4.08 2.34
C VAL A 36 -10.79 -2.86 1.71
N SER A 37 -11.07 -1.69 2.26
CA SER A 37 -10.47 -0.42 1.84
C SER A 37 -9.60 0.14 2.96
N VAL A 38 -8.43 0.63 2.62
CA VAL A 38 -7.51 1.32 3.53
C VAL A 38 -7.19 2.69 2.96
N THR A 39 -7.47 3.73 3.74
CA THR A 39 -7.10 5.11 3.41
C THR A 39 -5.99 5.57 4.36
N LEU A 40 -4.85 5.94 3.81
CA LEU A 40 -3.70 6.45 4.55
C LEU A 40 -3.68 7.97 4.46
N THR A 41 -3.39 8.65 5.56
CA THR A 41 -3.00 10.05 5.58
C THR A 41 -1.48 10.11 5.71
N VAL A 42 -0.84 10.79 4.77
CA VAL A 42 0.61 10.90 4.69
C VAL A 42 1.04 12.35 4.80
N GLU A 43 1.98 12.64 5.70
CA GLU A 43 2.61 13.94 5.89
C GLU A 43 4.14 13.75 5.95
N ASP A 44 4.88 14.51 5.18
CA ASP A 44 6.35 14.45 5.14
C ASP A 44 6.91 13.02 4.91
N GLY A 45 6.20 12.22 4.08
CA GLY A 45 6.59 10.85 3.78
C GLY A 45 6.34 9.84 4.91
N LYS A 46 5.52 10.19 5.90
CA LYS A 46 5.13 9.33 7.02
C LYS A 46 3.62 9.14 7.06
N ILE A 47 3.21 7.96 7.44
CA ILE A 47 1.79 7.65 7.69
C ILE A 47 1.42 8.22 9.05
N THR A 48 0.59 9.28 9.06
CA THR A 48 0.13 9.95 10.28
C THR A 48 -1.22 9.43 10.77
N ALA A 49 -2.04 8.91 9.86
CA ALA A 49 -3.30 8.24 10.19
C ALA A 49 -3.64 7.17 9.15
N ALA A 50 -4.47 6.23 9.56
CA ALA A 50 -5.06 5.23 8.68
C ALA A 50 -6.54 5.05 9.02
N GLU A 51 -7.34 4.74 8.02
CA GLU A 51 -8.73 4.34 8.16
C GLU A 51 -8.91 3.01 7.42
N VAL A 52 -9.54 2.04 8.08
CA VAL A 52 -9.77 0.71 7.52
C VAL A 52 -11.26 0.43 7.51
N VAL A 53 -11.79 0.13 6.33
CA VAL A 53 -13.21 -0.19 6.14
C VAL A 53 -13.33 -1.59 5.57
N GLY A 54 -14.07 -2.46 6.26
CA GLY A 54 -14.33 -3.85 5.89
C GLY A 54 -15.75 -4.24 6.26
N GLU A 55 -16.75 -3.55 5.68
CA GLU A 55 -18.17 -3.70 6.07
C GLU A 55 -18.73 -5.11 5.88
N ASN A 56 -18.18 -5.84 4.91
CA ASN A 56 -18.63 -7.19 4.57
C ASN A 56 -17.73 -8.28 5.17
N GLU A 57 -16.82 -7.92 6.05
CA GLU A 57 -16.01 -8.87 6.79
C GLU A 57 -16.85 -9.61 7.83
N THR A 58 -16.35 -10.77 8.28
CA THR A 58 -17.07 -11.62 9.22
C THR A 58 -17.17 -10.95 10.60
N LYS A 59 -18.41 -10.69 11.06
CA LYS A 59 -18.69 -10.15 12.39
C LYS A 59 -18.17 -11.10 13.47
N GLY A 60 -17.60 -10.53 14.52
CA GLY A 60 -16.96 -11.30 15.62
C GLY A 60 -15.55 -11.77 15.28
N ILE A 61 -15.03 -11.51 14.07
CA ILE A 61 -13.72 -11.98 13.61
C ILE A 61 -12.94 -10.85 12.93
N GLY A 62 -13.26 -10.51 11.68
CA GLY A 62 -12.53 -9.53 10.87
C GLY A 62 -13.16 -8.16 10.84
N TYR A 63 -14.47 -8.06 11.04
CA TYR A 63 -15.20 -6.79 11.00
C TYR A 63 -14.79 -5.84 12.12
N GLU A 64 -14.77 -6.32 13.37
CA GLU A 64 -14.48 -5.49 14.54
C GLU A 64 -13.11 -4.85 14.48
N PRO A 65 -12.00 -5.57 14.17
CA PRO A 65 -10.69 -4.96 14.05
C PRO A 65 -10.56 -3.91 12.92
N CYS A 66 -11.42 -3.98 11.89
CA CYS A 66 -11.51 -2.91 10.91
C CYS A 66 -12.23 -1.70 11.50
N ALA A 67 -13.31 -1.91 12.25
CA ALA A 67 -14.20 -0.85 12.72
C ALA A 67 -13.71 -0.16 14.00
N ASP A 68 -12.98 -0.85 14.87
CA ASP A 68 -12.52 -0.33 16.17
C ASP A 68 -11.14 0.37 16.12
N GLY A 69 -10.50 0.39 14.94
CA GLY A 69 -9.21 1.04 14.73
C GLY A 69 -7.99 0.13 14.98
N THR A 70 -8.17 -1.13 15.38
CA THR A 70 -7.05 -2.04 15.67
C THR A 70 -6.07 -2.15 14.49
N TYR A 71 -6.56 -2.33 13.27
CA TYR A 71 -5.70 -2.34 12.08
C TYR A 71 -5.13 -0.96 11.75
N ALA A 72 -5.90 0.11 11.93
CA ALA A 72 -5.46 1.48 11.67
C ALA A 72 -4.25 1.84 12.56
N ASP A 73 -4.34 1.55 13.85
CA ASP A 73 -3.27 1.77 14.82
C ASP A 73 -2.03 0.93 14.49
N ALA A 74 -2.22 -0.33 14.09
CA ALA A 74 -1.13 -1.21 13.69
C ALA A 74 -0.39 -0.71 12.44
N ILE A 75 -1.10 -0.21 11.43
CA ILE A 75 -0.52 0.37 10.22
C ILE A 75 0.32 1.61 10.56
N VAL A 76 -0.21 2.51 11.38
CA VAL A 76 0.49 3.74 11.80
C VAL A 76 1.71 3.41 12.63
N ALA A 77 1.61 2.46 13.58
CA ALA A 77 2.73 2.05 14.41
C ALA A 77 3.86 1.38 13.59
N ALA A 78 3.51 0.52 12.64
CA ALA A 78 4.45 -0.16 11.76
C ALA A 78 4.98 0.74 10.63
N GLN A 79 4.34 1.89 10.37
CA GLN A 79 4.60 2.72 9.19
C GLN A 79 4.53 1.90 7.89
N GLY A 80 3.62 0.93 7.85
CA GLY A 80 3.50 0.00 6.72
C GLY A 80 2.71 -1.26 7.03
N VAL A 81 3.15 -2.38 6.47
CA VAL A 81 2.44 -3.67 6.51
C VAL A 81 3.07 -4.71 7.45
N ASP A 82 4.15 -4.34 8.14
CA ASP A 82 4.86 -5.26 9.04
C ASP A 82 4.23 -5.27 10.45
N PHE A 83 3.00 -5.74 10.51
CA PHE A 83 2.24 -5.94 11.73
C PHE A 83 1.68 -7.37 11.80
N ASP A 84 1.42 -7.84 13.03
CA ASP A 84 0.92 -9.18 13.27
C ASP A 84 -0.52 -9.36 12.75
N SER A 85 -0.78 -10.52 12.16
CA SER A 85 -2.14 -10.89 11.76
C SER A 85 -2.97 -11.24 12.99
N ILE A 86 -4.22 -10.80 13.01
CA ILE A 86 -5.15 -11.12 14.09
C ILE A 86 -5.55 -12.59 14.01
N SER A 87 -5.42 -13.29 15.13
CA SER A 87 -5.75 -14.71 15.22
C SER A 87 -7.22 -14.97 14.84
N GLY A 88 -7.43 -15.89 13.92
CA GLY A 88 -8.76 -16.20 13.38
C GLY A 88 -9.20 -15.30 12.23
N ALA A 89 -8.60 -14.13 12.03
CA ALA A 89 -8.93 -13.17 10.97
C ALA A 89 -7.84 -13.09 9.89
N THR A 90 -7.20 -14.21 9.54
CA THR A 90 -6.07 -14.23 8.60
C THR A 90 -6.42 -13.67 7.22
N VAL A 91 -7.60 -14.00 6.70
CA VAL A 91 -8.05 -13.51 5.38
C VAL A 91 -8.20 -11.98 5.40
N THR A 92 -8.87 -11.44 6.42
CA THR A 92 -9.01 -10.00 6.62
C THR A 92 -7.66 -9.31 6.83
N SER A 93 -6.79 -9.88 7.68
CA SER A 93 -5.45 -9.32 7.92
C SER A 93 -4.62 -9.21 6.65
N ASN A 94 -4.67 -10.25 5.80
CA ASN A 94 -3.98 -10.23 4.51
C ASN A 94 -4.58 -9.16 3.57
N ALA A 95 -5.91 -9.08 3.50
CA ALA A 95 -6.58 -8.06 2.70
C ALA A 95 -6.22 -6.63 3.16
N VAL A 96 -6.17 -6.38 4.48
CA VAL A 96 -5.72 -5.09 5.04
C VAL A 96 -4.28 -4.80 4.63
N LYS A 97 -3.35 -5.78 4.73
CA LYS A 97 -1.96 -5.62 4.30
C LYS A 97 -1.85 -5.30 2.81
N ASP A 98 -2.59 -6.00 1.96
CA ASP A 98 -2.57 -5.79 0.51
C ASP A 98 -3.18 -4.44 0.12
N ALA A 99 -4.28 -4.03 0.76
CA ALA A 99 -4.87 -2.71 0.57
C ALA A 99 -3.89 -1.60 1.03
N THR A 100 -3.22 -1.80 2.17
CA THR A 100 -2.20 -0.87 2.68
C THR A 100 -1.04 -0.73 1.71
N LYS A 101 -0.51 -1.83 1.15
CA LYS A 101 0.56 -1.78 0.13
C LYS A 101 0.15 -0.94 -1.09
N LYS A 102 -1.08 -1.13 -1.59
CA LYS A 102 -1.58 -0.35 -2.72
C LYS A 102 -1.70 1.14 -2.40
N ALA A 103 -2.17 1.48 -1.20
CA ALA A 103 -2.24 2.87 -0.74
C ALA A 103 -0.82 3.47 -0.60
N MET A 104 0.14 2.72 -0.04
CA MET A 104 1.54 3.14 0.08
C MET A 104 2.21 3.33 -1.28
N ALA A 105 1.94 2.46 -2.25
CA ALA A 105 2.43 2.60 -3.61
C ALA A 105 1.86 3.84 -4.29
N ALA A 106 0.56 4.12 -4.11
CA ALA A 106 -0.08 5.34 -4.60
C ALA A 106 0.53 6.61 -3.96
N ALA A 107 0.95 6.51 -2.68
CA ALA A 107 1.66 7.57 -1.97
C ALA A 107 3.15 7.70 -2.34
N GLY A 108 3.69 6.79 -3.15
CA GLY A 108 5.11 6.75 -3.47
C GLY A 108 6.02 6.38 -2.30
N LEU A 109 5.47 5.78 -1.25
CA LEU A 109 6.23 5.30 -0.09
C LEU A 109 6.94 3.98 -0.34
N ILE A 110 6.43 3.19 -1.27
CA ILE A 110 7.03 1.94 -1.77
C ILE A 110 6.89 1.90 -3.29
N GLU A 111 7.71 1.10 -3.95
CA GLU A 111 7.50 0.82 -5.36
C GLU A 111 6.20 0.02 -5.54
N ALA A 112 5.41 0.37 -6.55
CA ALA A 112 4.24 -0.42 -6.91
C ALA A 112 4.71 -1.83 -7.31
N GLU A 113 4.08 -2.86 -6.76
CA GLU A 113 4.33 -4.22 -7.25
C GLU A 113 3.97 -4.27 -8.73
N ASP A 114 4.94 -4.55 -9.57
CA ASP A 114 4.70 -4.79 -10.99
C ASP A 114 3.96 -6.12 -11.13
N THR A 115 2.63 -6.03 -11.17
CA THR A 115 1.75 -7.18 -11.41
C THR A 115 1.60 -7.48 -12.89
N THR A 116 2.35 -6.81 -13.76
CA THR A 116 2.37 -7.16 -15.18
C THR A 116 3.05 -8.51 -15.32
N VAL A 117 2.24 -9.55 -15.42
CA VAL A 117 2.74 -10.87 -15.82
C VAL A 117 3.16 -10.74 -17.27
N ALA A 118 4.46 -10.82 -17.53
CA ALA A 118 4.95 -10.87 -18.90
C ALA A 118 4.39 -12.14 -19.56
N ASP A 119 3.90 -12.00 -20.78
CA ASP A 119 3.53 -13.16 -21.58
C ASP A 119 4.76 -14.06 -21.74
N ALA A 120 4.64 -15.32 -21.34
CA ALA A 120 5.71 -16.30 -21.44
C ALA A 120 5.26 -17.47 -22.34
N GLU A 121 6.10 -17.81 -23.32
CA GLU A 121 5.90 -19.03 -24.08
C GLU A 121 6.58 -20.19 -23.34
N CYS A 122 5.84 -21.24 -23.08
CA CYS A 122 6.33 -22.43 -22.41
C CYS A 122 5.67 -23.70 -22.94
N ASP A 123 6.35 -24.84 -22.78
CA ASP A 123 5.81 -26.14 -23.18
C ASP A 123 4.81 -26.67 -22.13
N VAL A 124 5.02 -26.32 -20.87
CA VAL A 124 4.22 -26.79 -19.73
C VAL A 124 3.93 -25.65 -18.77
N VAL A 125 2.67 -25.48 -18.41
CA VAL A 125 2.22 -24.58 -17.32
C VAL A 125 1.89 -25.43 -16.09
N ILE A 126 2.50 -25.07 -14.96
CA ILE A 126 2.26 -25.75 -13.68
C ILE A 126 1.46 -24.79 -12.80
N VAL A 127 0.25 -25.18 -12.38
CA VAL A 127 -0.60 -24.36 -11.53
C VAL A 127 -0.41 -24.76 -10.07
N GLY A 128 0.19 -23.86 -9.30
CA GLY A 128 0.43 -24.00 -7.86
C GLY A 128 1.85 -24.39 -7.50
N ALA A 129 2.51 -23.54 -6.71
CA ALA A 129 3.90 -23.71 -6.24
C ALA A 129 4.00 -24.51 -4.92
N GLY A 130 3.07 -25.40 -4.63
CA GLY A 130 3.18 -26.35 -3.52
C GLY A 130 4.19 -27.46 -3.79
N GLY A 131 4.39 -28.39 -2.84
CA GLY A 131 5.38 -29.46 -2.98
C GLY A 131 5.27 -30.25 -4.27
N ALA A 132 4.05 -30.56 -4.74
CA ALA A 132 3.83 -31.27 -6.00
C ALA A 132 4.21 -30.43 -7.23
N GLY A 133 3.80 -29.12 -7.24
CA GLY A 133 4.11 -28.21 -8.34
C GLY A 133 5.62 -27.94 -8.45
N MET A 134 6.28 -27.72 -7.35
CA MET A 134 7.73 -27.53 -7.31
C MET A 134 8.47 -28.77 -7.80
N THR A 135 8.03 -29.98 -7.42
CA THR A 135 8.62 -31.24 -7.91
C THR A 135 8.38 -31.41 -9.41
N ALA A 136 7.19 -31.06 -9.90
CA ALA A 136 6.89 -31.11 -11.33
C ALA A 136 7.75 -30.12 -12.14
N ALA A 137 7.97 -28.90 -11.62
CA ALA A 137 8.83 -27.91 -12.26
C ALA A 137 10.30 -28.40 -12.34
N LEU A 138 10.84 -28.96 -11.25
CA LEU A 138 12.18 -29.56 -11.25
C LEU A 138 12.30 -30.68 -12.28
N GLN A 139 11.31 -31.58 -12.35
CA GLN A 139 11.32 -32.67 -13.31
C GLN A 139 11.23 -32.16 -14.77
N ALA A 140 10.47 -31.08 -15.01
CA ALA A 140 10.40 -30.45 -16.34
C ALA A 140 11.79 -29.90 -16.75
N VAL A 141 12.46 -29.19 -15.84
CA VAL A 141 13.83 -28.67 -16.07
C VAL A 141 14.82 -29.80 -16.34
N ASP A 142 14.78 -30.85 -15.54
CA ASP A 142 15.68 -32.04 -15.71
C ASP A 142 15.43 -32.74 -17.06
N SER A 143 14.19 -32.65 -17.56
CA SER A 143 13.81 -33.22 -18.87
C SER A 143 14.06 -32.27 -20.04
N GLY A 144 14.61 -31.08 -19.79
CA GLY A 144 14.85 -30.06 -20.81
C GLY A 144 13.58 -29.40 -21.36
N VAL A 145 12.46 -29.48 -20.61
CA VAL A 145 11.16 -28.89 -20.97
C VAL A 145 11.06 -27.50 -20.38
N ASN A 146 10.71 -26.50 -21.19
CA ASN A 146 10.45 -25.15 -20.71
C ASN A 146 9.12 -25.09 -19.95
N SER A 147 9.16 -24.72 -18.68
CA SER A 147 7.98 -24.68 -17.83
C SER A 147 7.84 -23.35 -17.08
N VAL A 148 6.60 -22.94 -16.83
CA VAL A 148 6.20 -21.82 -15.96
C VAL A 148 5.36 -22.36 -14.81
N ILE A 149 5.61 -21.87 -13.59
CA ILE A 149 4.91 -22.26 -12.37
C ILE A 149 4.19 -21.05 -11.75
#